data_dbc5238d97b636b9a9a499327df20344
#
_entry.id   dbc5238d97b636b9a9a499327df20344
#
_cell.length_a   1.000
_cell.length_b   1.000
_cell.length_c   1.000
_cell.angle_alpha   90.00
_cell.angle_beta   90.00
_cell.angle_gamma   90.00
#
_symmetry.space_group_name_H-M   'P 1'
#
loop_
_entity.id
_entity.type
_entity.pdbx_description
1 polymer ?
#
loop_
_entity_poly.entity_id
_entity_poly.type
_entity_poly.pdbx_seq_one_letter_code
_entity_poly.pdbx_strand_id
1 'polypeptide(L)'
;MAATGIARIDALLNGGAGDPIARGVDDPPAVGAVQDLLIGHGARQVPGLLGQGRGVFGPKTEAAVLAFQVERETEPNGKVDKGTLRAIIDEPAEAPIAAQSYLTLVLDLPWSGFTRLVALTAQFEAAGKFTARNRNSDGAGLSFGIIQWAQKPGRLNGLLRSFERTQPDRFIQLFGGGSEAIARGLLAHTSKPNGGVTRDGLTTNVAFDLVSEPWNTRFIEAGRDCGWQRVQVTEAISAYRESCNVIRSAAPIARSERSLAFLLDVANQHGNGGLRNICARVANPAHDEAAFMLAVANESIRRLEAQFGVDSAEARSTRHRRTAFRTSDLLSNEPFVDA
;
A
#
# COMPACT_ATOMS: atom_id res chain seq x y z
N MET A 1 -13.47 7.76 -17.76
CA MET A 1 -12.65 7.43 -16.56
C MET A 1 -13.45 7.86 -15.36
N ALA A 2 -13.46 7.10 -14.27
CA ALA A 2 -14.10 7.57 -13.03
C ALA A 2 -13.37 8.82 -12.52
N ALA A 3 -14.07 9.63 -11.73
CA ALA A 3 -13.50 10.83 -11.13
C ALA A 3 -12.47 10.43 -10.06
N THR A 4 -11.32 11.09 -10.08
CA THR A 4 -10.27 10.86 -9.06
C THR A 4 -10.58 11.58 -7.74
N GLY A 5 -11.54 12.50 -7.76
CA GLY A 5 -11.80 13.43 -6.68
C GLY A 5 -10.83 14.61 -6.61
N ILE A 6 -9.88 14.70 -7.55
CA ILE A 6 -8.94 15.81 -7.68
C ILE A 6 -9.34 16.60 -8.93
N ALA A 7 -10.04 17.72 -8.74
CA ALA A 7 -10.69 18.44 -9.83
C ALA A 7 -9.77 18.78 -11.01
N ARG A 8 -8.52 19.18 -10.76
CA ARG A 8 -7.56 19.50 -11.83
C ARG A 8 -7.10 18.27 -12.60
N ILE A 9 -6.88 17.16 -11.92
CA ILE A 9 -6.54 15.86 -12.57
C ILE A 9 -7.71 15.41 -13.44
N ASP A 10 -8.92 15.46 -12.91
CA ASP A 10 -10.14 15.08 -13.62
C ASP A 10 -10.38 15.96 -14.85
N ALA A 11 -10.15 17.28 -14.74
CA ALA A 11 -10.26 18.21 -15.86
C ALA A 11 -9.25 17.89 -16.98
N LEU A 12 -7.99 17.62 -16.62
CA LEU A 12 -6.95 17.24 -17.59
C LEU A 12 -7.29 15.92 -18.31
N LEU A 13 -7.75 14.91 -17.58
CA LEU A 13 -8.06 13.59 -18.15
C LEU A 13 -9.27 13.60 -19.04
N ASN A 14 -10.32 14.35 -18.69
CA ASN A 14 -11.60 14.38 -19.39
C ASN A 14 -11.66 15.41 -20.54
N GLY A 15 -10.56 16.09 -20.82
CA GLY A 15 -10.48 17.03 -21.95
C GLY A 15 -11.08 18.40 -21.69
N GLY A 16 -11.29 18.76 -20.42
CA GLY A 16 -11.58 20.13 -20.02
C GLY A 16 -10.42 21.08 -20.31
N ALA A 17 -10.68 22.38 -20.30
CA ALA A 17 -9.67 23.43 -20.42
C ALA A 17 -8.88 23.55 -19.09
N GLY A 18 -8.26 22.46 -18.66
CA GLY A 18 -7.40 22.45 -17.48
C GLY A 18 -6.00 22.93 -17.84
N ASP A 19 -5.51 23.96 -17.14
CA ASP A 19 -4.10 24.37 -17.27
C ASP A 19 -3.20 23.22 -16.82
N PRO A 20 -2.05 23.00 -17.51
CA PRO A 20 -1.05 22.03 -17.11
C PRO A 20 -0.62 22.20 -15.65
N ILE A 21 -0.32 21.11 -14.96
CA ILE A 21 0.27 21.17 -13.63
C ILE A 21 1.77 21.43 -13.80
N ALA A 22 2.20 22.58 -13.34
CA ALA A 22 3.55 23.09 -13.54
C ALA A 22 3.99 23.96 -12.36
N ARG A 23 5.17 24.52 -12.45
CA ARG A 23 5.72 25.44 -11.46
C ARG A 23 4.80 26.64 -11.23
N GLY A 24 4.52 26.97 -9.98
CA GLY A 24 3.63 28.07 -9.60
C GLY A 24 2.14 27.69 -9.49
N VAL A 25 1.79 26.44 -9.76
CA VAL A 25 0.43 25.95 -9.50
C VAL A 25 0.23 25.82 -8.01
N ASP A 26 -0.81 26.48 -7.49
CA ASP A 26 -1.30 26.36 -6.11
C ASP A 26 -2.46 25.36 -6.06
N ASP A 27 -2.11 24.08 -6.12
CA ASP A 27 -3.06 22.96 -6.03
C ASP A 27 -2.34 21.77 -5.40
N PRO A 28 -2.14 21.79 -4.07
CA PRO A 28 -1.39 20.75 -3.37
C PRO A 28 -1.89 19.32 -3.61
N PRO A 29 -3.20 19.05 -3.70
CA PRO A 29 -3.69 17.72 -4.04
C PRO A 29 -3.25 17.26 -5.44
N ALA A 30 -3.39 18.10 -6.45
CA ALA A 30 -3.01 17.74 -7.82
C ALA A 30 -1.48 17.59 -7.98
N VAL A 31 -0.71 18.50 -7.38
CA VAL A 31 0.75 18.42 -7.38
C VAL A 31 1.22 17.18 -6.64
N GLY A 32 0.63 16.90 -5.49
CA GLY A 32 0.92 15.70 -4.72
C GLY A 32 0.67 14.43 -5.53
N ALA A 33 -0.44 14.36 -6.24
CA ALA A 33 -0.75 13.24 -7.14
C ALA A 33 0.32 13.03 -8.21
N VAL A 34 0.75 14.12 -8.87
CA VAL A 34 1.84 14.08 -9.86
C VAL A 34 3.16 13.60 -9.22
N GLN A 35 3.50 14.08 -8.04
CA GLN A 35 4.69 13.65 -7.33
C GLN A 35 4.69 12.16 -7.06
N ASP A 36 3.56 11.60 -6.68
CA ASP A 36 3.42 10.17 -6.43
C ASP A 36 3.55 9.32 -7.69
N LEU A 37 2.92 9.77 -8.77
CA LEU A 37 3.06 9.13 -10.07
C LEU A 37 4.53 9.11 -10.52
N LEU A 38 5.25 10.24 -10.39
CA LEU A 38 6.68 10.33 -10.73
C LEU A 38 7.56 9.44 -9.83
N ILE A 39 7.27 9.36 -8.53
CA ILE A 39 7.95 8.43 -7.63
C ILE A 39 7.71 6.99 -8.10
N GLY A 40 6.51 6.71 -8.56
CA GLY A 40 6.16 5.47 -9.20
C GLY A 40 7.04 5.09 -10.37
N HIS A 41 7.46 6.06 -11.15
CA HIS A 41 8.42 5.90 -12.23
C HIS A 41 9.89 6.01 -11.78
N GLY A 42 10.17 5.91 -10.48
CA GLY A 42 11.53 5.86 -9.96
C GLY A 42 12.15 7.20 -9.61
N ALA A 43 11.41 8.30 -9.69
CA ALA A 43 11.89 9.65 -9.37
C ALA A 43 12.10 9.87 -7.85
N ARG A 44 13.14 9.27 -7.29
CA ARG A 44 13.42 9.25 -5.84
C ARG A 44 13.68 10.62 -5.21
N GLN A 45 14.05 11.63 -6.00
CA GLN A 45 14.32 13.01 -5.56
C GLN A 45 13.06 13.83 -5.32
N VAL A 46 11.91 13.36 -5.79
CA VAL A 46 10.61 14.01 -5.63
C VAL A 46 10.10 13.84 -4.20
N PRO A 47 9.50 14.86 -3.57
CA PRO A 47 8.93 14.74 -2.24
C PRO A 47 7.83 13.67 -2.18
N GLY A 48 8.03 12.63 -1.39
CA GLY A 48 7.03 11.61 -1.12
C GLY A 48 5.99 12.09 -0.11
N LEU A 49 5.07 11.19 0.27
CA LEU A 49 3.90 11.45 1.11
C LEU A 49 4.17 12.22 2.40
N LEU A 50 5.34 12.04 2.99
CA LEU A 50 5.77 12.70 4.23
C LEU A 50 6.95 13.65 4.01
N GLY A 51 7.33 13.91 2.75
CA GLY A 51 8.47 14.75 2.40
C GLY A 51 8.17 16.26 2.47
N GLN A 52 9.13 17.04 2.94
CA GLN A 52 9.05 18.50 2.81
C GLN A 52 8.92 18.89 1.32
N GLY A 53 7.97 19.75 0.99
CA GLY A 53 7.66 20.15 -0.39
C GLY A 53 6.63 19.25 -1.07
N ARG A 54 6.02 18.32 -0.34
CA ARG A 54 4.83 17.60 -0.81
C ARG A 54 3.71 18.60 -1.15
N GLY A 55 3.10 18.42 -2.33
CA GLY A 55 2.08 19.35 -2.84
C GLY A 55 2.63 20.66 -3.43
N VAL A 56 3.95 20.89 -3.44
CA VAL A 56 4.60 22.04 -4.07
C VAL A 56 5.31 21.60 -5.34
N PHE A 57 4.93 22.16 -6.49
CA PHE A 57 5.61 21.90 -7.76
C PHE A 57 6.92 22.70 -7.82
N GLY A 58 7.92 22.18 -7.14
CA GLY A 58 9.26 22.80 -7.05
C GLY A 58 10.24 22.27 -8.10
N PRO A 59 11.51 22.73 -8.06
CA PRO A 59 12.54 22.34 -9.03
C PRO A 59 12.76 20.83 -9.14
N LYS A 60 12.63 20.09 -8.03
CA LYS A 60 12.79 18.63 -8.02
C LYS A 60 11.67 17.92 -8.77
N THR A 61 10.43 18.41 -8.61
CA THR A 61 9.28 17.89 -9.34
C THR A 61 9.38 18.19 -10.83
N GLU A 62 9.73 19.43 -11.19
CA GLU A 62 9.96 19.85 -12.57
C GLU A 62 11.06 19.01 -13.26
N ALA A 63 12.20 18.82 -12.60
CA ALA A 63 13.28 18.00 -13.12
C ALA A 63 12.86 16.53 -13.34
N ALA A 64 12.02 15.99 -12.48
CA ALA A 64 11.49 14.64 -12.63
C ALA A 64 10.50 14.53 -13.80
N VAL A 65 9.65 15.54 -14.01
CA VAL A 65 8.77 15.61 -15.19
C VAL A 65 9.60 15.67 -16.48
N LEU A 66 10.61 16.54 -16.52
CA LEU A 66 11.52 16.63 -17.68
C LEU A 66 12.21 15.29 -17.97
N ALA A 67 12.74 14.63 -16.95
CA ALA A 67 13.40 13.33 -17.11
C ALA A 67 12.42 12.28 -17.65
N PHE A 68 11.21 12.24 -17.14
CA PHE A 68 10.15 11.33 -17.63
C PHE A 68 9.80 11.62 -19.09
N GLN A 69 9.62 12.91 -19.46
CA GLN A 69 9.30 13.30 -20.82
C GLN A 69 10.42 12.94 -21.81
N VAL A 70 11.69 13.14 -21.43
CA VAL A 70 12.85 12.72 -22.24
C VAL A 70 12.87 11.21 -22.42
N GLU A 71 12.67 10.45 -21.34
CA GLU A 71 12.64 8.98 -21.38
C GLU A 71 11.53 8.44 -22.29
N ARG A 72 10.42 9.18 -22.40
CA ARG A 72 9.27 8.83 -23.24
C ARG A 72 9.30 9.44 -24.63
N GLU A 73 10.38 10.11 -25.00
CA GLU A 73 10.52 10.80 -26.28
C GLU A 73 9.37 11.77 -26.58
N THR A 74 8.81 12.38 -25.49
CA THR A 74 7.82 13.44 -25.59
C THR A 74 8.48 14.81 -25.47
N GLU A 75 7.74 15.91 -25.72
CA GLU A 75 8.27 17.25 -25.61
C GLU A 75 8.70 17.58 -24.16
N PRO A 76 10.02 17.82 -23.89
CA PRO A 76 10.52 18.03 -22.53
C PRO A 76 10.28 19.47 -22.08
N ASN A 77 9.07 19.81 -21.72
CA ASN A 77 8.66 21.15 -21.31
C ASN A 77 8.50 21.32 -19.78
N GLY A 78 8.68 20.25 -19.00
CA GLY A 78 8.57 20.24 -17.54
C GLY A 78 7.17 20.45 -17.00
N LYS A 79 6.14 20.36 -17.85
CA LYS A 79 4.74 20.55 -17.48
C LYS A 79 3.98 19.23 -17.61
N VAL A 80 3.05 18.98 -16.70
CA VAL A 80 2.15 17.83 -16.76
C VAL A 80 0.85 18.29 -17.41
N ASP A 81 0.80 18.16 -18.70
CA ASP A 81 -0.40 18.30 -19.51
C ASP A 81 -1.17 16.98 -19.60
N LYS A 82 -2.26 16.95 -20.36
CA LYS A 82 -3.06 15.74 -20.60
C LYS A 82 -2.24 14.59 -21.18
N GLY A 83 -1.34 14.88 -22.14
CA GLY A 83 -0.50 13.89 -22.77
C GLY A 83 0.49 13.26 -21.80
N THR A 84 1.23 14.12 -21.08
CA THR A 84 2.18 13.71 -20.05
C THR A 84 1.48 12.92 -18.93
N LEU A 85 0.32 13.41 -18.45
CA LEU A 85 -0.43 12.73 -17.39
C LEU A 85 -0.88 11.33 -17.81
N ARG A 86 -1.40 11.20 -19.04
CA ARG A 86 -1.79 9.88 -19.58
C ARG A 86 -0.61 8.96 -19.75
N ALA A 87 0.51 9.44 -20.28
CA ALA A 87 1.73 8.64 -20.40
C ALA A 87 2.22 8.11 -19.06
N ILE A 88 2.14 8.94 -18.00
CA ILE A 88 2.52 8.52 -16.65
C ILE A 88 1.56 7.45 -16.11
N ILE A 89 0.26 7.53 -16.41
CA ILE A 89 -0.76 6.61 -15.92
C ILE A 89 -0.77 5.28 -16.71
N ASP A 90 -0.65 5.35 -18.02
CA ASP A 90 -0.80 4.19 -18.89
C ASP A 90 0.42 3.24 -18.88
N GLU A 91 1.52 3.67 -18.32
CA GLU A 91 2.64 2.78 -18.12
C GLU A 91 2.49 1.90 -16.88
N PRO A 92 2.74 0.58 -17.03
CA PRO A 92 2.85 -0.30 -15.88
C PRO A 92 4.12 0.06 -15.10
N ALA A 93 4.02 1.10 -14.29
CA ALA A 93 5.08 1.46 -13.39
C ALA A 93 5.29 0.31 -12.42
N GLU A 94 6.55 -0.06 -12.13
CA GLU A 94 6.91 -0.74 -10.88
C GLU A 94 6.74 0.26 -9.72
N ALA A 95 5.60 0.95 -9.71
CA ALA A 95 5.39 2.12 -8.90
C ALA A 95 5.03 1.75 -7.49
N PRO A 96 5.56 2.42 -6.51
CA PRO A 96 4.90 2.52 -5.23
C PRO A 96 3.51 3.11 -5.45
N ILE A 97 2.49 2.49 -4.87
CA ILE A 97 1.22 3.18 -4.65
C ILE A 97 1.52 4.26 -3.63
N ALA A 98 1.96 5.37 -4.11
CA ALA A 98 2.36 6.41 -3.21
C ALA A 98 1.18 7.27 -2.84
N ALA A 99 0.13 7.31 -3.62
CA ALA A 99 -0.93 8.23 -3.38
C ALA A 99 -2.23 7.82 -3.97
N GLN A 100 -3.11 8.57 -3.46
CA GLN A 100 -4.44 8.84 -3.87
C GLN A 100 -4.66 8.61 -5.36
N SER A 101 -3.80 9.24 -6.16
CA SER A 101 -3.92 9.26 -7.61
C SER A 101 -3.62 7.92 -8.28
N TYR A 102 -2.62 7.17 -7.83
CA TYR A 102 -2.23 5.94 -8.51
C TYR A 102 -3.29 4.84 -8.38
N LEU A 103 -3.76 4.59 -7.16
CA LEU A 103 -4.80 3.59 -6.92
C LEU A 103 -6.11 3.92 -7.64
N THR A 104 -6.54 5.18 -7.59
CA THR A 104 -7.77 5.62 -8.23
C THR A 104 -7.67 5.70 -9.74
N LEU A 105 -6.54 6.18 -10.28
CA LEU A 105 -6.36 6.37 -11.72
C LEU A 105 -6.11 5.05 -12.47
N VAL A 106 -5.26 4.18 -11.91
CA VAL A 106 -4.90 2.92 -12.58
C VAL A 106 -5.97 1.85 -12.40
N LEU A 107 -6.56 1.77 -11.20
CA LEU A 107 -7.54 0.73 -10.89
C LEU A 107 -8.99 1.18 -10.96
N ASP A 108 -9.23 2.43 -11.31
CA ASP A 108 -10.60 3.01 -11.37
C ASP A 108 -11.36 2.81 -10.04
N LEU A 109 -10.68 3.10 -8.94
CA LEU A 109 -11.24 2.97 -7.60
C LEU A 109 -11.52 4.35 -6.99
N PRO A 110 -12.57 4.50 -6.16
CA PRO A 110 -12.84 5.76 -5.49
C PRO A 110 -11.74 6.10 -4.49
N TRP A 111 -11.30 7.36 -4.45
CA TRP A 111 -10.44 7.88 -3.40
C TRP A 111 -11.25 8.29 -2.18
N SER A 112 -11.80 7.31 -1.50
CA SER A 112 -12.60 7.52 -0.29
C SER A 112 -12.54 6.29 0.61
N GLY A 113 -12.99 6.44 1.84
CA GLY A 113 -13.18 5.35 2.76
C GLY A 113 -11.96 4.42 2.88
N PHE A 114 -12.20 3.13 2.87
CA PHE A 114 -11.15 2.12 3.04
C PHE A 114 -10.13 2.07 1.90
N THR A 115 -10.49 2.44 0.67
CA THR A 115 -9.54 2.51 -0.44
C THR A 115 -8.40 3.47 -0.11
N ARG A 116 -8.74 4.65 0.41
CA ARG A 116 -7.78 5.64 0.86
C ARG A 116 -6.91 5.12 2.03
N LEU A 117 -7.53 4.48 3.01
CA LEU A 117 -6.79 3.93 4.16
C LEU A 117 -5.80 2.83 3.75
N VAL A 118 -6.20 1.95 2.84
CA VAL A 118 -5.31 0.92 2.26
C VAL A 118 -4.13 1.57 1.55
N ALA A 119 -4.36 2.59 0.72
CA ALA A 119 -3.30 3.27 0.00
C ALA A 119 -2.27 3.89 0.96
N LEU A 120 -2.72 4.54 2.03
CA LEU A 120 -1.85 5.14 3.05
C LEU A 120 -1.01 4.10 3.79
N THR A 121 -1.59 2.98 4.20
CA THR A 121 -0.84 1.91 4.86
C THR A 121 0.16 1.25 3.92
N ALA A 122 -0.22 1.02 2.67
CA ALA A 122 0.64 0.41 1.65
C ALA A 122 1.97 1.15 1.47
N GLN A 123 2.01 2.48 1.71
CA GLN A 123 3.24 3.27 1.67
C GLN A 123 4.30 2.74 2.64
N PHE A 124 3.89 2.37 3.84
CA PHE A 124 4.81 1.95 4.89
C PHE A 124 5.17 0.47 4.78
N GLU A 125 4.26 -0.38 4.29
CA GLU A 125 4.50 -1.82 4.19
C GLU A 125 5.39 -2.19 3.01
N ALA A 126 5.17 -1.56 1.88
CA ALA A 126 5.71 -2.02 0.61
C ALA A 126 6.17 -0.88 -0.31
N ALA A 127 6.36 0.34 0.23
CA ALA A 127 6.47 1.55 -0.58
C ALA A 127 5.36 1.62 -1.65
N GLY A 128 4.17 1.09 -1.34
CA GLY A 128 3.02 1.04 -2.21
C GLY A 128 3.12 0.08 -3.41
N LYS A 129 4.08 -0.82 -3.47
CA LYS A 129 4.30 -1.69 -4.62
C LYS A 129 3.44 -2.94 -4.58
N PHE A 130 2.66 -3.18 -5.63
CA PHE A 130 1.94 -4.44 -5.84
C PHE A 130 2.87 -5.65 -6.04
N THR A 131 4.11 -5.40 -6.47
CA THR A 131 5.15 -6.41 -6.69
C THR A 131 6.07 -6.60 -5.47
N ALA A 132 5.84 -5.89 -4.36
CA ALA A 132 6.71 -5.95 -3.20
C ALA A 132 6.79 -7.36 -2.62
N ARG A 133 8.00 -7.77 -2.29
CA ARG A 133 8.31 -9.10 -1.76
C ARG A 133 9.27 -9.01 -0.59
N ASN A 134 8.97 -9.72 0.49
CA ASN A 134 9.95 -10.15 1.47
C ASN A 134 10.23 -11.63 1.26
N ARG A 135 11.47 -11.98 0.96
CA ARG A 135 11.91 -13.35 0.69
C ARG A 135 12.49 -13.98 1.95
N ASN A 136 11.62 -14.22 2.92
CA ASN A 136 11.93 -14.93 4.15
C ASN A 136 12.94 -14.24 5.11
N SER A 137 13.07 -12.92 5.08
CA SER A 137 13.98 -12.23 6.02
C SER A 137 13.53 -12.31 7.49
N ASP A 138 12.25 -12.63 7.72
CA ASP A 138 11.59 -12.70 9.02
C ASP A 138 11.13 -14.12 9.42
N GLY A 139 11.51 -15.14 8.65
CA GLY A 139 11.09 -16.53 8.88
C GLY A 139 9.62 -16.83 8.56
N ALA A 140 8.97 -15.98 7.76
CA ALA A 140 7.56 -16.13 7.36
C ALA A 140 7.36 -16.77 5.98
N GLY A 141 8.43 -17.19 5.30
CA GLY A 141 8.43 -17.57 3.90
C GLY A 141 8.29 -16.34 3.00
N LEU A 142 7.50 -16.44 1.92
CA LEU A 142 7.21 -15.28 1.08
C LEU A 142 6.16 -14.39 1.75
N SER A 143 6.45 -13.09 1.87
CA SER A 143 5.43 -12.05 2.06
C SER A 143 5.33 -11.22 0.80
N PHE A 144 4.10 -10.95 0.32
CA PHE A 144 3.87 -10.37 -0.99
C PHE A 144 2.81 -9.25 -0.99
N GLY A 145 2.99 -8.28 -1.88
CA GLY A 145 2.00 -7.27 -2.23
C GLY A 145 1.89 -6.10 -1.25
N ILE A 146 0.87 -5.27 -1.46
CA ILE A 146 0.72 -3.95 -0.84
C ILE A 146 0.59 -3.92 0.69
N ILE A 147 0.11 -4.98 1.31
CA ILE A 147 0.08 -5.11 2.77
C ILE A 147 0.84 -6.36 3.27
N GLN A 148 1.76 -6.86 2.45
CA GLN A 148 2.67 -7.97 2.78
C GLN A 148 1.92 -9.21 3.31
N TRP A 149 1.08 -9.83 2.45
CA TRP A 149 0.45 -11.10 2.78
C TRP A 149 1.51 -12.19 2.98
N ALA A 150 1.68 -12.62 4.22
CA ALA A 150 2.69 -13.61 4.57
C ALA A 150 2.22 -15.05 4.31
N GLN A 151 3.15 -15.90 3.85
CA GLN A 151 2.90 -17.30 3.53
C GLN A 151 2.59 -18.12 4.80
N LYS A 152 3.44 -18.04 5.81
CA LYS A 152 3.38 -18.86 7.02
C LYS A 152 2.06 -18.77 7.79
N PRO A 153 1.48 -17.58 8.06
CA PRO A 153 0.17 -17.49 8.69
C PRO A 153 -1.01 -17.81 7.77
N GLY A 154 -0.73 -18.20 6.50
CA GLY A 154 -1.77 -18.56 5.52
C GLY A 154 -2.45 -17.37 4.82
N ARG A 155 -2.05 -16.13 5.14
CA ARG A 155 -2.65 -14.92 4.50
C ARG A 155 -2.42 -14.92 2.98
N LEU A 156 -1.24 -15.33 2.52
CA LEU A 156 -0.93 -15.44 1.10
C LEU A 156 -1.82 -16.46 0.38
N ASN A 157 -2.12 -17.62 1.01
CA ASN A 157 -3.05 -18.59 0.45
C ASN A 157 -4.46 -18.01 0.28
N GLY A 158 -4.95 -17.23 1.26
CA GLY A 158 -6.24 -16.53 1.15
C GLY A 158 -6.30 -15.62 -0.06
N LEU A 159 -5.26 -14.80 -0.27
CA LEU A 159 -5.15 -13.91 -1.42
C LEU A 159 -5.13 -14.68 -2.76
N LEU A 160 -4.33 -15.75 -2.85
CA LEU A 160 -4.26 -16.61 -4.05
C LEU A 160 -5.62 -17.24 -4.38
N ARG A 161 -6.34 -17.75 -3.37
CA ARG A 161 -7.68 -18.31 -3.56
C ARG A 161 -8.71 -17.28 -4.00
N SER A 162 -8.61 -16.06 -3.50
CA SER A 162 -9.49 -14.98 -3.94
C SER A 162 -9.30 -14.67 -5.43
N PHE A 163 -8.06 -14.66 -5.89
CA PHE A 163 -7.78 -14.45 -7.30
C PHE A 163 -8.20 -15.64 -8.17
N GLU A 164 -7.91 -16.85 -7.76
CA GLU A 164 -8.37 -18.06 -8.46
C GLU A 164 -9.89 -18.07 -8.62
N ARG A 165 -10.63 -17.71 -7.57
CA ARG A 165 -12.11 -17.66 -7.59
C ARG A 165 -12.65 -16.59 -8.54
N THR A 166 -12.00 -15.41 -8.61
CA THR A 166 -12.48 -14.28 -9.40
C THR A 166 -12.00 -14.32 -10.85
N GLN A 167 -10.83 -14.87 -11.11
CA GLN A 167 -10.18 -14.91 -12.42
C GLN A 167 -9.41 -16.24 -12.62
N PRO A 168 -10.09 -17.39 -12.73
CA PRO A 168 -9.45 -18.71 -12.74
C PRO A 168 -8.46 -18.90 -13.88
N ASP A 169 -8.82 -18.50 -15.09
CA ASP A 169 -7.94 -18.64 -16.27
C ASP A 169 -6.68 -17.78 -16.11
N ARG A 170 -6.84 -16.55 -15.61
CA ARG A 170 -5.72 -15.65 -15.39
C ARG A 170 -4.80 -16.14 -14.27
N PHE A 171 -5.37 -16.74 -13.22
CA PHE A 171 -4.62 -17.39 -12.16
C PHE A 171 -3.74 -18.53 -12.72
N ILE A 172 -4.30 -19.38 -13.59
CA ILE A 172 -3.55 -20.47 -14.25
C ILE A 172 -2.43 -19.90 -15.12
N GLN A 173 -2.68 -18.84 -15.89
CA GLN A 173 -1.66 -18.20 -16.73
C GLN A 173 -0.50 -17.64 -15.89
N LEU A 174 -0.78 -16.85 -14.87
CA LEU A 174 0.25 -16.16 -14.10
C LEU A 174 1.02 -17.11 -13.18
N PHE A 175 0.32 -17.92 -12.41
CA PHE A 175 0.94 -18.78 -11.40
C PHE A 175 1.24 -20.19 -11.89
N GLY A 176 0.48 -20.69 -12.84
CA GLY A 176 0.72 -22.00 -13.45
C GLY A 176 1.63 -21.99 -14.67
N GLY A 177 1.88 -20.82 -15.27
CA GLY A 177 2.51 -20.75 -16.60
C GLY A 177 1.68 -21.47 -17.67
N GLY A 178 0.35 -21.42 -17.56
CA GLY A 178 -0.60 -22.15 -18.40
C GLY A 178 -0.92 -23.58 -17.92
N SER A 179 -0.25 -24.08 -16.87
CA SER A 179 -0.52 -25.41 -16.32
C SER A 179 -1.44 -25.32 -15.10
N GLU A 180 -2.65 -25.87 -15.24
CA GLU A 180 -3.61 -25.98 -14.14
C GLU A 180 -3.06 -26.82 -12.99
N ALA A 181 -2.31 -27.88 -13.27
CA ALA A 181 -1.72 -28.75 -12.25
C ALA A 181 -0.72 -27.99 -11.37
N ILE A 182 0.10 -27.12 -11.95
CA ILE A 182 1.05 -26.28 -11.21
C ILE A 182 0.30 -25.23 -10.38
N ALA A 183 -0.70 -24.58 -10.96
CA ALA A 183 -1.50 -23.57 -10.25
C ALA A 183 -2.25 -24.18 -9.06
N ARG A 184 -2.88 -25.33 -9.22
CA ARG A 184 -3.51 -26.09 -8.12
C ARG A 184 -2.52 -26.58 -7.09
N GLY A 185 -1.33 -27.01 -7.53
CA GLY A 185 -0.21 -27.38 -6.65
C GLY A 185 0.23 -26.25 -5.73
N LEU A 186 0.29 -25.00 -6.25
CA LEU A 186 0.57 -23.81 -5.44
C LEU A 186 -0.47 -23.60 -4.35
N LEU A 187 -1.75 -23.68 -4.67
CA LEU A 187 -2.83 -23.55 -3.69
C LEU A 187 -2.78 -24.66 -2.64
N ALA A 188 -2.57 -25.91 -3.06
CA ALA A 188 -2.45 -27.05 -2.18
C ALA A 188 -1.23 -26.92 -1.25
N HIS A 189 -0.08 -26.45 -1.78
CA HIS A 189 1.12 -26.26 -0.99
C HIS A 189 0.93 -25.15 0.07
N THR A 190 0.45 -23.97 -0.34
CA THR A 190 0.27 -22.82 0.55
C THR A 190 -0.88 -22.98 1.55
N SER A 191 -1.78 -23.96 1.34
CA SER A 191 -2.85 -24.31 2.29
C SER A 191 -2.40 -25.25 3.42
N LYS A 192 -1.20 -25.83 3.33
CA LYS A 192 -0.64 -26.67 4.39
C LYS A 192 -0.40 -25.89 5.69
N PRO A 193 -0.26 -26.55 6.84
CA PRO A 193 0.17 -25.91 8.07
C PRO A 193 1.42 -25.02 7.84
N ASN A 194 1.43 -23.85 8.43
CA ASN A 194 2.47 -22.82 8.23
C ASN A 194 2.66 -22.40 6.75
N GLY A 195 1.62 -22.51 5.90
CA GLY A 195 1.73 -22.13 4.49
C GLY A 195 2.69 -23.02 3.68
N GLY A 196 2.97 -24.23 4.13
CA GLY A 196 3.91 -25.15 3.47
C GLY A 196 5.40 -24.83 3.73
N VAL A 197 5.71 -24.04 4.76
CA VAL A 197 7.09 -23.76 5.18
C VAL A 197 7.38 -24.27 6.60
N THR A 198 8.66 -24.40 6.92
CA THR A 198 9.15 -24.76 8.27
C THR A 198 8.97 -23.60 9.25
N ARG A 199 9.39 -23.83 10.50
CA ARG A 199 9.43 -22.78 11.52
C ARG A 199 10.27 -21.56 11.08
N ASP A 200 11.34 -21.79 10.32
CA ASP A 200 12.26 -20.76 9.87
C ASP A 200 11.92 -20.26 8.45
N GLY A 201 10.72 -20.57 7.96
CA GLY A 201 10.19 -20.09 6.67
C GLY A 201 10.80 -20.79 5.44
N LEU A 202 11.54 -21.88 5.60
CA LEU A 202 12.10 -22.67 4.50
C LEU A 202 11.01 -23.56 3.89
N THR A 203 11.01 -23.71 2.57
CA THR A 203 10.01 -24.54 1.90
C THR A 203 10.07 -26.01 2.35
N THR A 204 8.90 -26.64 2.48
CA THR A 204 8.78 -28.09 2.68
C THR A 204 8.70 -28.87 1.37
N ASN A 205 8.68 -28.17 0.22
CA ASN A 205 8.65 -28.76 -1.13
C ASN A 205 9.36 -27.82 -2.11
N VAL A 206 10.51 -28.24 -2.63
CA VAL A 206 11.34 -27.45 -3.55
C VAL A 206 10.62 -27.01 -4.81
N ALA A 207 9.62 -27.76 -5.30
CA ALA A 207 8.80 -27.35 -6.44
C ALA A 207 7.95 -26.10 -6.16
N PHE A 208 7.72 -25.79 -4.90
CA PHE A 208 6.95 -24.64 -4.41
C PHE A 208 7.78 -23.78 -3.44
N ASP A 209 9.06 -23.59 -3.75
CA ASP A 209 9.90 -22.62 -3.06
C ASP A 209 9.61 -21.21 -3.59
N LEU A 210 8.64 -20.53 -2.95
CA LEU A 210 8.10 -19.26 -3.44
C LEU A 210 9.10 -18.10 -3.42
N VAL A 211 10.23 -18.26 -2.72
CA VAL A 211 11.27 -17.22 -2.66
C VAL A 211 12.33 -17.37 -3.75
N SER A 212 12.27 -18.48 -4.51
CA SER A 212 13.19 -18.84 -5.59
C SER A 212 12.50 -18.83 -6.97
N GLU A 213 13.27 -19.00 -8.03
CA GLU A 213 12.72 -19.16 -9.37
C GLU A 213 12.05 -20.54 -9.55
N PRO A 214 10.98 -20.65 -10.36
CA PRO A 214 10.36 -19.59 -11.18
C PRO A 214 9.32 -18.73 -10.42
N TRP A 215 9.06 -18.99 -9.16
CA TRP A 215 8.00 -18.34 -8.41
C TRP A 215 8.26 -16.86 -8.20
N ASN A 216 9.51 -16.49 -7.92
CA ASN A 216 9.88 -15.09 -7.77
C ASN A 216 9.48 -14.25 -9.00
N THR A 217 9.79 -14.72 -10.22
CA THR A 217 9.38 -14.06 -11.46
C THR A 217 7.85 -14.06 -11.63
N ARG A 218 7.17 -15.17 -11.35
CA ARG A 218 5.70 -15.25 -11.48
C ARG A 218 4.99 -14.26 -10.55
N PHE A 219 5.45 -14.09 -9.32
CA PHE A 219 4.89 -13.11 -8.40
C PHE A 219 5.14 -11.67 -8.86
N ILE A 220 6.30 -11.37 -9.47
CA ILE A 220 6.55 -10.04 -10.06
C ILE A 220 5.56 -9.77 -11.20
N GLU A 221 5.41 -10.71 -12.13
CA GLU A 221 4.50 -10.59 -13.27
C GLU A 221 3.04 -10.46 -12.81
N ALA A 222 2.64 -11.26 -11.81
CA ALA A 222 1.34 -11.13 -11.19
C ALA A 222 1.12 -9.73 -10.58
N GLY A 223 2.12 -9.18 -9.88
CA GLY A 223 2.03 -7.83 -9.31
C GLY A 223 1.85 -6.71 -10.35
N ARG A 224 2.17 -6.96 -11.62
CA ARG A 224 1.95 -6.07 -12.76
C ARG A 224 0.57 -6.24 -13.40
N ASP A 225 -0.14 -7.31 -13.08
CA ASP A 225 -1.46 -7.61 -13.65
C ASP A 225 -2.56 -6.81 -12.94
N CYS A 226 -3.35 -6.03 -13.70
CA CYS A 226 -4.42 -5.19 -13.16
C CYS A 226 -5.49 -6.01 -12.41
N GLY A 227 -5.80 -7.22 -12.85
CA GLY A 227 -6.76 -8.10 -12.18
C GLY A 227 -6.25 -8.52 -10.81
N TRP A 228 -4.98 -8.91 -10.70
CA TRP A 228 -4.34 -9.24 -9.44
C TRP A 228 -4.22 -8.02 -8.51
N GLN A 229 -3.91 -6.83 -9.06
CA GLN A 229 -3.86 -5.59 -8.28
C GLN A 229 -5.22 -5.25 -7.66
N ARG A 230 -6.32 -5.39 -8.44
CA ARG A 230 -7.68 -5.22 -7.90
C ARG A 230 -7.98 -6.18 -6.76
N VAL A 231 -7.60 -7.45 -6.90
CA VAL A 231 -7.79 -8.43 -5.83
C VAL A 231 -6.99 -8.07 -4.59
N GLN A 232 -5.75 -7.61 -4.72
CA GLN A 232 -4.96 -7.13 -3.58
C GLN A 232 -5.68 -6.00 -2.84
N VAL A 233 -6.21 -5.00 -3.54
CA VAL A 233 -6.92 -3.88 -2.90
C VAL A 233 -8.23 -4.36 -2.26
N THR A 234 -9.02 -5.18 -2.95
CA THR A 234 -10.28 -5.70 -2.42
C THR A 234 -10.08 -6.52 -1.14
N GLU A 235 -9.07 -7.39 -1.13
CA GLU A 235 -8.74 -8.20 0.05
C GLU A 235 -8.19 -7.35 1.20
N ALA A 236 -7.41 -6.30 0.90
CA ALA A 236 -6.95 -5.36 1.91
C ALA A 236 -8.12 -4.58 2.54
N ILE A 237 -9.07 -4.11 1.73
CA ILE A 237 -10.30 -3.46 2.22
C ILE A 237 -11.11 -4.42 3.11
N SER A 238 -11.28 -5.67 2.67
CA SER A 238 -11.99 -6.69 3.45
C SER A 238 -11.32 -6.93 4.82
N ALA A 239 -10.01 -7.10 4.84
CA ALA A 239 -9.24 -7.26 6.07
C ALA A 239 -9.34 -6.04 7.00
N TYR A 240 -9.39 -4.84 6.43
CA TYR A 240 -9.52 -3.59 7.20
C TYR A 240 -10.93 -3.45 7.80
N ARG A 241 -11.97 -3.81 7.05
CA ARG A 241 -13.34 -3.86 7.60
C ARG A 241 -13.46 -4.84 8.77
N GLU A 242 -12.83 -6.00 8.68
CA GLU A 242 -12.75 -6.95 9.80
C GLU A 242 -12.02 -6.33 11.00
N SER A 243 -10.86 -5.71 10.77
CA SER A 243 -10.08 -5.06 11.82
C SER A 243 -10.84 -3.89 12.46
N CYS A 244 -11.70 -3.18 11.73
CA CYS A 244 -12.56 -2.13 12.29
C CYS A 244 -13.52 -2.66 13.35
N ASN A 245 -14.04 -3.87 13.22
CA ASN A 245 -14.88 -4.47 14.26
C ASN A 245 -14.09 -4.69 15.56
N VAL A 246 -12.82 -5.07 15.41
CA VAL A 246 -11.90 -5.20 16.55
C VAL A 246 -11.60 -3.84 17.17
N ILE A 247 -11.33 -2.82 16.35
CA ILE A 247 -11.04 -1.44 16.80
C ILE A 247 -12.24 -0.87 17.55
N ARG A 248 -13.46 -0.98 17.01
CA ARG A 248 -14.68 -0.50 17.68
C ARG A 248 -14.86 -1.07 19.09
N SER A 249 -14.47 -2.34 19.28
CA SER A 249 -14.54 -2.99 20.59
C SER A 249 -13.36 -2.61 21.51
N ALA A 250 -12.14 -2.57 20.99
CA ALA A 250 -10.92 -2.39 21.79
C ALA A 250 -10.56 -0.91 22.05
N ALA A 251 -11.02 0.00 21.18
CA ALA A 251 -10.69 1.43 21.18
C ALA A 251 -11.91 2.27 20.77
N PRO A 252 -13.02 2.27 21.55
CA PRO A 252 -14.26 2.95 21.17
C PRO A 252 -14.13 4.47 21.06
N ILE A 253 -13.04 5.05 21.57
CA ILE A 253 -12.69 6.46 21.42
C ILE A 253 -12.25 6.80 19.98
N ALA A 254 -11.67 5.85 19.24
CA ALA A 254 -11.15 6.03 17.90
C ALA A 254 -12.30 6.13 16.87
N ARG A 255 -12.65 7.35 16.49
CA ARG A 255 -13.77 7.64 15.58
C ARG A 255 -13.35 8.42 14.34
N SER A 256 -12.23 9.17 14.41
CA SER A 256 -11.74 9.95 13.28
C SER A 256 -11.09 9.06 12.21
N GLU A 257 -11.03 9.57 10.96
CA GLU A 257 -10.28 8.92 9.90
C GLU A 257 -8.82 8.67 10.33
N ARG A 258 -8.20 9.65 10.97
CA ARG A 258 -6.81 9.57 11.47
C ARG A 258 -6.62 8.45 12.48
N SER A 259 -7.45 8.37 13.50
CA SER A 259 -7.33 7.35 14.53
C SER A 259 -7.61 5.96 13.99
N LEU A 260 -8.58 5.84 13.07
CA LEU A 260 -8.89 4.60 12.42
C LEU A 260 -7.74 4.13 11.52
N ALA A 261 -7.20 5.00 10.66
CA ALA A 261 -6.04 4.70 9.82
C ALA A 261 -4.83 4.25 10.67
N PHE A 262 -4.55 4.97 11.75
CA PHE A 262 -3.49 4.65 12.70
C PHE A 262 -3.68 3.26 13.34
N LEU A 263 -4.88 2.93 13.81
CA LEU A 263 -5.14 1.64 14.45
C LEU A 263 -5.20 0.48 13.46
N LEU A 264 -5.66 0.71 12.23
CA LEU A 264 -5.57 -0.28 11.14
C LEU A 264 -4.12 -0.61 10.80
N ASP A 265 -3.26 0.40 10.80
CA ASP A 265 -1.84 0.23 10.61
C ASP A 265 -1.19 -0.57 11.77
N VAL A 266 -1.59 -0.30 13.03
CA VAL A 266 -1.19 -1.11 14.18
C VAL A 266 -1.67 -2.55 14.05
N ALA A 267 -2.93 -2.76 13.62
CA ALA A 267 -3.49 -4.09 13.40
C ALA A 267 -2.78 -4.85 12.28
N ASN A 268 -2.40 -4.16 11.20
CA ASN A 268 -1.64 -4.78 10.12
C ASN A 268 -0.27 -5.28 10.59
N GLN A 269 0.42 -4.52 11.43
CA GLN A 269 1.76 -4.85 11.94
C GLN A 269 1.74 -5.88 13.07
N HIS A 270 0.80 -5.80 14.00
CA HIS A 270 0.74 -6.65 15.21
C HIS A 270 -0.35 -7.73 15.17
N GLY A 271 -1.17 -7.75 14.12
CA GLY A 271 -2.40 -8.54 14.05
C GLY A 271 -3.52 -7.99 14.96
N ASN A 272 -4.75 -8.45 14.73
CA ASN A 272 -5.92 -8.04 15.53
C ASN A 272 -5.79 -8.39 17.02
N GLY A 273 -5.16 -9.53 17.35
CA GLY A 273 -4.84 -9.91 18.73
C GLY A 273 -3.82 -8.99 19.39
N GLY A 274 -2.78 -8.62 18.64
CA GLY A 274 -1.77 -7.66 19.09
C GLY A 274 -2.36 -6.28 19.36
N LEU A 275 -3.22 -5.79 18.46
CA LEU A 275 -3.94 -4.54 18.65
C LEU A 275 -4.78 -4.54 19.94
N ARG A 276 -5.61 -5.59 20.18
CA ARG A 276 -6.39 -5.71 21.42
C ARG A 276 -5.51 -5.64 22.65
N ASN A 277 -4.40 -6.37 22.65
CA ASN A 277 -3.47 -6.39 23.76
C ASN A 277 -2.75 -5.05 23.97
N ILE A 278 -2.48 -4.28 22.92
CA ILE A 278 -1.90 -2.93 23.01
C ILE A 278 -2.94 -1.99 23.62
N CYS A 279 -4.16 -1.96 23.06
CA CYS A 279 -5.23 -1.09 23.57
C CYS A 279 -5.59 -1.38 25.04
N ALA A 280 -5.59 -2.65 25.47
CA ALA A 280 -5.87 -3.03 26.84
C ALA A 280 -4.80 -2.58 27.86
N ARG A 281 -3.59 -2.27 27.40
CA ARG A 281 -2.48 -1.84 28.27
C ARG A 281 -2.35 -0.34 28.41
N VAL A 282 -2.97 0.42 27.53
CA VAL A 282 -2.90 1.87 27.55
C VAL A 282 -4.10 2.44 28.31
N ALA A 283 -3.87 3.46 29.10
CA ALA A 283 -4.96 4.22 29.69
C ALA A 283 -5.80 4.83 28.56
N ASN A 284 -7.11 4.68 28.66
CA ASN A 284 -8.04 5.33 27.75
C ASN A 284 -8.36 6.72 28.32
N PRO A 285 -7.63 7.78 27.91
CA PRO A 285 -7.95 9.12 28.38
C PRO A 285 -9.33 9.49 27.84
N ALA A 286 -10.27 9.66 28.74
CA ALA A 286 -11.63 10.00 28.39
C ALA A 286 -11.63 11.22 27.45
N HIS A 287 -12.12 11.04 26.23
CA HIS A 287 -12.36 12.09 25.24
C HIS A 287 -11.15 12.71 24.54
N ASP A 288 -9.93 12.19 24.69
CA ASP A 288 -8.75 12.66 23.94
C ASP A 288 -8.17 11.57 23.01
N GLU A 289 -8.63 11.57 21.77
CA GLU A 289 -8.22 10.65 20.71
C GLU A 289 -6.71 10.77 20.39
N ALA A 290 -6.15 11.99 20.44
CA ALA A 290 -4.74 12.24 20.17
C ALA A 290 -3.84 11.68 21.27
N ALA A 291 -4.20 11.87 22.55
CA ALA A 291 -3.51 11.29 23.68
C ALA A 291 -3.60 9.76 23.67
N PHE A 292 -4.75 9.19 23.30
CA PHE A 292 -4.91 7.75 23.13
C PHE A 292 -3.99 7.19 22.04
N MET A 293 -3.96 7.82 20.86
CA MET A 293 -3.06 7.42 19.77
C MET A 293 -1.59 7.49 20.17
N LEU A 294 -1.19 8.51 20.97
CA LEU A 294 0.18 8.60 21.48
C LEU A 294 0.51 7.44 22.43
N ALA A 295 -0.38 7.09 23.34
CA ALA A 295 -0.19 5.97 24.26
C ALA A 295 -0.08 4.63 23.51
N VAL A 296 -0.95 4.40 22.50
CA VAL A 296 -0.88 3.22 21.62
C VAL A 296 0.42 3.19 20.81
N ALA A 297 0.88 4.35 20.30
CA ALA A 297 2.15 4.44 19.60
C ALA A 297 3.31 4.01 20.48
N ASN A 298 3.40 4.54 21.69
CA ASN A 298 4.47 4.23 22.64
C ASN A 298 4.49 2.73 23.02
N GLU A 299 3.33 2.13 23.30
CA GLU A 299 3.24 0.69 23.61
C GLU A 299 3.59 -0.18 22.40
N SER A 300 3.17 0.22 21.18
CA SER A 300 3.51 -0.46 19.93
C SER A 300 5.03 -0.45 19.68
N ILE A 301 5.68 0.70 19.87
CA ILE A 301 7.13 0.87 19.75
C ILE A 301 7.85 0.04 20.78
N ARG A 302 7.47 0.14 22.06
CA ARG A 302 8.05 -0.62 23.17
C ARG A 302 8.06 -2.13 22.90
N ARG A 303 6.99 -2.66 22.29
CA ARG A 303 6.91 -4.09 21.94
C ARG A 303 7.94 -4.49 20.89
N LEU A 304 8.12 -3.67 19.85
CA LEU A 304 9.11 -3.95 18.81
C LEU A 304 10.54 -3.78 19.33
N GLU A 305 10.77 -2.81 20.18
CA GLU A 305 12.06 -2.63 20.85
C GLU A 305 12.41 -3.81 21.74
N ALA A 306 11.43 -4.36 22.47
CA ALA A 306 11.62 -5.56 23.28
C ALA A 306 11.89 -6.82 22.45
N GLN A 307 11.36 -6.89 21.23
CA GLN A 307 11.53 -8.05 20.35
C GLN A 307 12.82 -7.98 19.52
N PHE A 308 13.17 -6.81 19.00
CA PHE A 308 14.23 -6.64 18.00
C PHE A 308 15.38 -5.74 18.48
N GLY A 309 15.23 -5.04 19.61
CA GLY A 309 16.18 -4.05 20.13
C GLY A 309 15.81 -2.61 19.76
N VAL A 310 16.21 -1.66 20.62
CA VAL A 310 15.86 -0.22 20.51
C VAL A 310 16.36 0.40 19.20
N ASP A 311 17.56 0.01 18.76
CA ASP A 311 18.21 0.55 17.56
C ASP A 311 17.99 -0.32 16.30
N SER A 312 17.07 -1.28 16.36
CA SER A 312 16.74 -2.11 15.21
C SER A 312 16.10 -1.31 14.08
N ALA A 313 16.19 -1.80 12.85
CA ALA A 313 15.53 -1.19 11.70
C ALA A 313 14.00 -1.18 11.87
N GLU A 314 13.46 -2.25 12.48
CA GLU A 314 12.05 -2.44 12.81
C GLU A 314 11.56 -1.39 13.80
N ALA A 315 12.31 -1.13 14.88
CA ALA A 315 11.96 -0.12 15.87
C ALA A 315 12.01 1.30 15.27
N ARG A 316 13.06 1.62 14.47
CA ARG A 316 13.16 2.92 13.79
C ARG A 316 12.02 3.12 12.79
N SER A 317 11.72 2.13 11.97
CA SER A 317 10.62 2.16 11.00
C SER A 317 9.29 2.38 11.70
N THR A 318 9.04 1.67 12.81
CA THR A 318 7.80 1.81 13.57
C THR A 318 7.67 3.20 14.21
N ARG A 319 8.74 3.76 14.80
CA ARG A 319 8.70 5.14 15.32
C ARG A 319 8.32 6.16 14.24
N HIS A 320 8.96 6.07 13.07
CA HIS A 320 8.64 6.93 11.93
C HIS A 320 7.18 6.79 11.49
N ARG A 321 6.72 5.59 11.30
CA ARG A 321 5.38 5.21 10.86
C ARG A 321 4.31 5.71 11.85
N ARG A 322 4.46 5.47 13.16
CA ARG A 322 3.51 5.95 14.19
C ARG A 322 3.43 7.47 14.25
N THR A 323 4.55 8.15 14.08
CA THR A 323 4.57 9.61 13.98
C THR A 323 3.83 10.08 12.73
N ALA A 324 4.11 9.49 11.57
CA ALA A 324 3.50 9.84 10.30
C ALA A 324 1.97 9.80 10.33
N PHE A 325 1.38 8.69 10.82
CA PHE A 325 -0.08 8.59 10.92
C PHE A 325 -0.70 9.60 11.88
N ARG A 326 0.02 9.97 12.95
CA ARG A 326 -0.49 10.92 13.94
C ARG A 326 -0.42 12.38 13.48
N THR A 327 0.51 12.72 12.60
CA THR A 327 0.81 14.11 12.21
C THR A 327 0.55 14.44 10.74
N SER A 328 0.16 13.47 9.91
CA SER A 328 -0.06 13.70 8.48
C SER A 328 -1.28 14.58 8.23
N ASP A 329 -1.13 15.61 7.42
CA ASP A 329 -2.23 16.48 6.97
C ASP A 329 -3.19 15.78 5.99
N LEU A 330 -2.83 14.59 5.50
CA LEU A 330 -3.66 13.78 4.61
C LEU A 330 -4.81 13.07 5.35
N LEU A 331 -4.75 12.98 6.67
CA LEU A 331 -5.75 12.29 7.49
C LEU A 331 -6.59 13.31 8.26
N SER A 332 -7.90 13.22 8.10
CA SER A 332 -8.85 14.08 8.79
C SER A 332 -9.03 13.68 10.26
N ASN A 333 -9.30 14.67 11.11
CA ASN A 333 -9.77 14.46 12.47
C ASN A 333 -11.31 14.32 12.55
N GLU A 334 -12.00 14.43 11.40
CA GLU A 334 -13.44 14.22 11.33
C GLU A 334 -13.79 12.73 11.42
N PRO A 335 -15.00 12.38 11.85
CA PRO A 335 -15.47 11.01 11.90
C PRO A 335 -15.30 10.30 10.56
N PHE A 336 -14.78 9.08 10.60
CA PHE A 336 -14.60 8.26 9.39
C PHE A 336 -15.94 7.84 8.81
N VAL A 337 -16.11 8.08 7.52
CA VAL A 337 -17.25 7.64 6.72
C VAL A 337 -16.77 6.67 5.65
N ASP A 338 -17.33 5.46 5.63
CA ASP A 338 -17.13 4.49 4.56
C ASP A 338 -18.14 4.81 3.46
N ALA A 339 -17.71 5.60 2.47
CA ALA A 339 -18.53 6.06 1.35
C ALA A 339 -18.52 5.05 0.20
#